data_66dd72cbbc07f80ba57bee0c6151a6e8
#
_entry.id   66dd72cbbc07f80ba57bee0c6151a6e8
#
_cell.length_a   1.000
_cell.length_b   1.000
_cell.length_c   1.000
_cell.angle_alpha   90.00
_cell.angle_beta   90.00
_cell.angle_gamma   90.00
#
_symmetry.space_group_name_H-M   'P 1'
#
loop_
_entity.id
_entity.type
_entity.pdbx_description
1 polymer ?
#
loop_
_entity_poly.entity_id
_entity_poly.type
_entity_poly.pdbx_seq_one_letter_code
_entity_poly.pdbx_strand_id
1 'polypeptide(L)'
;VSNGLLDGIGLTARDGEGFRLLPNGDRLDIEVSVVPAFASWADIGQLVVEDWAEVGVRAHIELRERTPHFAMRASNDLQVEIWNEDTTGFPFSGQPNFDPRSQPSLTLAPLVGQWARSNGAEGMAPTAELQRIMDIIDEAKLSGRERQIELAQELFRIWADNVWEVGTVGLTPMVQGVVVVNSKLRNISEVAGNDWPLRTPGNTRPEQFFFSE
;
A
#
# COMPACT_ATOMS: atom_id res chain seq x y z
N VAL A 1 -12.61 22.73 -0.54
CA VAL A 1 -11.46 22.31 -1.39
C VAL A 1 -11.86 21.14 -2.28
N SER A 2 -12.28 20.00 -1.74
CA SER A 2 -12.57 18.76 -2.48
C SER A 2 -13.58 18.94 -3.61
N ASN A 3 -14.71 19.63 -3.37
CA ASN A 3 -15.68 19.90 -4.43
C ASN A 3 -15.06 20.68 -5.60
N GLY A 4 -14.23 21.71 -5.32
CA GLY A 4 -13.58 22.50 -6.36
C GLY A 4 -12.56 21.69 -7.18
N LEU A 5 -11.87 20.73 -6.57
CA LEU A 5 -10.97 19.81 -7.27
C LEU A 5 -11.75 18.87 -8.21
N LEU A 6 -12.83 18.27 -7.70
CA LEU A 6 -13.71 17.40 -8.47
C LEU A 6 -14.38 18.14 -9.64
N ASP A 7 -14.82 19.37 -9.41
CA ASP A 7 -15.36 20.23 -10.47
C ASP A 7 -14.28 20.58 -11.51
N GLY A 8 -13.05 20.81 -11.06
CA GLY A 8 -11.90 21.12 -11.93
C GLY A 8 -11.51 20.01 -12.89
N ILE A 9 -11.78 18.76 -12.54
CA ILE A 9 -11.57 17.58 -13.42
C ILE A 9 -12.80 17.19 -14.23
N GLY A 10 -13.87 18.02 -14.22
CA GLY A 10 -15.05 17.86 -15.05
C GLY A 10 -16.20 17.06 -14.43
N LEU A 11 -16.11 16.67 -13.16
CA LEU A 11 -17.17 15.95 -12.44
C LEU A 11 -18.20 16.95 -11.84
N THR A 12 -18.80 17.82 -12.67
CA THR A 12 -19.70 18.89 -12.22
C THR A 12 -21.16 18.49 -12.17
N ALA A 13 -21.60 17.58 -13.04
CA ALA A 13 -22.98 17.11 -13.11
C ALA A 13 -23.27 16.15 -11.92
N ARG A 14 -24.52 16.18 -11.45
CA ARG A 14 -24.97 15.29 -10.37
C ARG A 14 -26.31 14.64 -10.74
N ASP A 15 -26.53 13.42 -10.23
CA ASP A 15 -27.81 12.73 -10.32
C ASP A 15 -28.85 13.27 -9.32
N GLY A 16 -30.06 12.73 -9.34
CA GLY A 16 -31.15 13.13 -8.43
C GLY A 16 -30.90 12.83 -6.94
N GLU A 17 -29.89 12.03 -6.62
CA GLU A 17 -29.47 11.70 -5.25
C GLU A 17 -28.28 12.56 -4.80
N GLY A 18 -27.75 13.41 -5.69
CA GLY A 18 -26.64 14.33 -5.40
C GLY A 18 -25.25 13.74 -5.70
N PHE A 19 -25.16 12.54 -6.23
CA PHE A 19 -23.88 11.95 -6.63
C PHE A 19 -23.42 12.44 -7.99
N ARG A 20 -22.10 12.58 -8.15
CA ARG A 20 -21.47 13.07 -9.36
C ARG A 20 -21.59 12.08 -10.51
N LEU A 21 -21.73 12.62 -11.70
CA LEU A 21 -21.74 11.87 -12.95
C LEU A 21 -20.41 12.04 -13.68
N LEU A 22 -20.04 11.04 -14.45
CA LEU A 22 -18.94 11.12 -15.40
C LEU A 22 -19.31 12.11 -16.53
N PRO A 23 -18.33 12.64 -17.30
CA PRO A 23 -18.60 13.59 -18.39
C PRO A 23 -19.54 13.05 -19.48
N ASN A 24 -19.63 11.73 -19.64
CA ASN A 24 -20.54 11.07 -20.57
C ASN A 24 -21.96 10.89 -20.01
N GLY A 25 -22.21 11.32 -18.77
CA GLY A 25 -23.50 11.20 -18.09
C GLY A 25 -23.73 9.89 -17.32
N ASP A 26 -22.78 8.96 -17.36
CA ASP A 26 -22.85 7.72 -16.60
C ASP A 26 -22.57 8.00 -15.10
N ARG A 27 -23.02 7.10 -14.24
CA ARG A 27 -22.74 7.18 -12.80
C ARG A 27 -21.27 6.94 -12.53
N LEU A 28 -20.68 7.81 -11.73
CA LEU A 28 -19.40 7.52 -11.08
C LEU A 28 -19.69 6.62 -9.89
N ASP A 29 -19.32 5.36 -9.99
CA ASP A 29 -19.46 4.38 -8.91
C ASP A 29 -18.13 3.66 -8.72
N ILE A 30 -17.57 3.76 -7.52
CA ILE A 30 -16.24 3.24 -7.19
C ILE A 30 -16.38 2.03 -6.29
N GLU A 31 -15.84 0.91 -6.74
CA GLU A 31 -15.69 -0.28 -5.90
C GLU A 31 -14.45 -0.16 -5.01
N VAL A 32 -14.65 -0.29 -3.70
CA VAL A 32 -13.59 -0.39 -2.71
C VAL A 32 -13.48 -1.83 -2.27
N SER A 33 -12.47 -2.52 -2.76
CA SER A 33 -12.23 -3.94 -2.47
C SER A 33 -11.54 -4.11 -1.13
N VAL A 34 -12.08 -4.98 -0.29
CA VAL A 34 -11.59 -5.23 1.06
C VAL A 34 -11.52 -6.72 1.34
N VAL A 35 -10.40 -7.18 1.89
CA VAL A 35 -10.27 -8.53 2.44
C VAL A 35 -10.44 -8.45 3.96
N PRO A 36 -11.42 -9.14 4.57
CA PRO A 36 -11.64 -9.10 6.00
C PRO A 36 -10.56 -9.92 6.75
N ALA A 37 -9.35 -9.37 6.84
CA ALA A 37 -8.21 -10.00 7.46
C ALA A 37 -7.42 -8.97 8.29
N PHE A 38 -6.77 -9.40 9.36
CA PHE A 38 -5.87 -8.68 10.25
C PHE A 38 -6.47 -7.50 11.03
N ALA A 39 -7.38 -6.71 10.48
CA ALA A 39 -7.99 -5.55 11.14
C ALA A 39 -9.42 -5.31 10.62
N SER A 40 -10.13 -4.35 11.24
CA SER A 40 -11.48 -3.91 10.83
C SER A 40 -11.44 -3.04 9.56
N TRP A 41 -10.83 -3.52 8.51
CA TRP A 41 -10.68 -2.73 7.27
C TRP A 41 -12.00 -2.40 6.59
N ALA A 42 -13.01 -3.26 6.74
CA ALA A 42 -14.35 -2.97 6.25
C ALA A 42 -14.97 -1.76 6.94
N ASP A 43 -14.78 -1.64 8.26
CA ASP A 43 -15.29 -0.49 9.03
C ASP A 43 -14.56 0.80 8.63
N ILE A 44 -13.23 0.72 8.42
CA ILE A 44 -12.44 1.85 7.90
C ILE A 44 -12.94 2.24 6.51
N GLY A 45 -13.16 1.25 5.65
CA GLY A 45 -13.69 1.49 4.30
C GLY A 45 -15.06 2.15 4.32
N GLN A 46 -15.92 1.75 5.24
CA GLN A 46 -17.24 2.35 5.38
C GLN A 46 -17.15 3.85 5.73
N LEU A 47 -16.24 4.24 6.63
CA LEU A 47 -16.00 5.66 6.92
C LEU A 47 -15.51 6.42 5.70
N VAL A 48 -14.59 5.84 4.91
CA VAL A 48 -14.10 6.45 3.66
C VAL A 48 -15.24 6.63 2.66
N VAL A 49 -16.11 5.64 2.50
CA VAL A 49 -17.29 5.71 1.59
C VAL A 49 -18.25 6.82 2.05
N GLU A 50 -18.47 6.96 3.35
CA GLU A 50 -19.31 8.03 3.91
C GLU A 50 -18.71 9.43 3.66
N ASP A 51 -17.41 9.62 3.90
CA ASP A 51 -16.69 10.87 3.61
C ASP A 51 -16.75 11.22 2.11
N TRP A 52 -16.63 10.22 1.23
CA TRP A 52 -16.72 10.43 -0.22
C TRP A 52 -18.13 10.81 -0.66
N ALA A 53 -19.17 10.25 -0.02
CA ALA A 53 -20.55 10.60 -0.30
C ALA A 53 -20.86 12.09 0.02
N GLU A 54 -20.22 12.68 1.04
CA GLU A 54 -20.36 14.09 1.38
C GLU A 54 -19.95 15.05 0.24
N VAL A 55 -19.00 14.61 -0.59
CA VAL A 55 -18.55 15.37 -1.76
C VAL A 55 -19.19 14.89 -3.08
N GLY A 56 -20.12 13.95 -2.97
CA GLY A 56 -20.91 13.41 -4.08
C GLY A 56 -20.18 12.32 -4.88
N VAL A 57 -19.17 11.68 -4.34
CA VAL A 57 -18.55 10.50 -4.94
C VAL A 57 -19.26 9.27 -4.39
N ARG A 58 -19.90 8.49 -5.28
CA ARG A 58 -20.51 7.21 -4.92
C ARG A 58 -19.42 6.15 -4.85
N ALA A 59 -19.38 5.41 -3.75
CA ALA A 59 -18.54 4.25 -3.60
C ALA A 59 -19.25 3.17 -2.78
N HIS A 60 -18.82 1.94 -2.90
CA HIS A 60 -19.34 0.82 -2.11
C HIS A 60 -18.23 -0.16 -1.75
N ILE A 61 -18.40 -0.86 -0.63
CA ILE A 61 -17.48 -1.88 -0.17
C ILE A 61 -17.81 -3.21 -0.82
N GLU A 62 -16.80 -3.85 -1.41
CA GLU A 62 -16.87 -5.22 -1.88
C GLU A 62 -15.94 -6.11 -1.05
N LEU A 63 -16.54 -6.98 -0.25
CA LEU A 63 -15.79 -7.95 0.56
C LEU A 63 -15.37 -9.13 -0.30
N ARG A 64 -14.08 -9.41 -0.34
CA ARG A 64 -13.49 -10.47 -1.15
C ARG A 64 -12.69 -11.44 -0.32
N GLU A 65 -12.69 -12.68 -0.73
CA GLU A 65 -11.72 -13.65 -0.26
C GLU A 65 -10.31 -13.29 -0.75
N ARG A 66 -9.32 -13.63 0.05
CA ARG A 66 -7.92 -13.22 -0.17
C ARG A 66 -7.34 -13.66 -1.53
N THR A 67 -7.63 -14.90 -1.94
CA THR A 67 -7.05 -15.44 -3.18
C THR A 67 -7.58 -14.73 -4.43
N PRO A 68 -8.90 -14.60 -4.65
CA PRO A 68 -9.42 -13.84 -5.79
C PRO A 68 -9.05 -12.35 -5.73
N HIS A 69 -9.01 -11.73 -4.55
CA HIS A 69 -8.56 -10.35 -4.40
C HIS A 69 -7.14 -10.15 -4.96
N PHE A 70 -6.19 -10.98 -4.56
CA PHE A 70 -4.82 -10.87 -5.08
C PHE A 70 -4.69 -11.25 -6.56
N ALA A 71 -5.55 -12.11 -7.09
CA ALA A 71 -5.60 -12.35 -8.51
C ALA A 71 -6.05 -11.11 -9.29
N MET A 72 -7.09 -10.42 -8.81
CA MET A 72 -7.58 -9.16 -9.38
C MET A 72 -6.53 -8.04 -9.27
N ARG A 73 -5.83 -7.94 -8.14
CA ARG A 73 -4.71 -7.00 -7.99
C ARG A 73 -3.64 -7.27 -9.05
N ALA A 74 -3.25 -8.53 -9.23
CA ALA A 74 -2.21 -8.93 -10.19
C ALA A 74 -2.60 -8.66 -11.65
N SER A 75 -3.89 -8.71 -11.99
CA SER A 75 -4.43 -8.37 -13.32
C SER A 75 -4.76 -6.89 -13.49
N ASN A 76 -4.60 -6.07 -12.45
CA ASN A 76 -4.96 -4.65 -12.41
C ASN A 76 -6.46 -4.39 -12.57
N ASP A 77 -7.29 -5.27 -12.02
CA ASP A 77 -8.75 -5.18 -12.09
C ASP A 77 -9.39 -4.51 -10.86
N LEU A 78 -8.59 -4.11 -9.86
CA LEU A 78 -9.07 -3.36 -8.70
C LEU A 78 -9.10 -1.85 -9.00
N GLN A 79 -10.18 -1.17 -8.63
CA GLN A 79 -10.26 0.29 -8.68
C GLN A 79 -9.62 0.93 -7.47
N VAL A 80 -10.07 0.52 -6.28
CA VAL A 80 -9.55 0.94 -4.98
C VAL A 80 -9.49 -0.27 -4.07
N GLU A 81 -8.51 -0.31 -3.21
CA GLU A 81 -8.45 -1.33 -2.16
C GLU A 81 -8.04 -0.73 -0.82
N ILE A 82 -8.42 -1.41 0.25
CA ILE A 82 -7.90 -1.13 1.59
C ILE A 82 -7.03 -2.30 2.01
N TRP A 83 -5.77 -2.00 2.28
CA TRP A 83 -4.78 -2.95 2.73
C TRP A 83 -3.86 -2.31 3.76
N ASN A 84 -3.05 -3.13 4.44
CA ASN A 84 -2.02 -2.61 5.33
C ASN A 84 -0.73 -2.31 4.56
N GLU A 85 -0.08 -1.22 4.96
CA GLU A 85 1.31 -0.98 4.60
C GLU A 85 2.20 -1.50 5.73
N ASP A 86 3.09 -2.41 5.40
CA ASP A 86 3.94 -3.10 6.37
C ASP A 86 5.26 -2.36 6.62
N THR A 87 5.47 -1.23 5.96
CA THR A 87 6.71 -0.48 6.04
C THR A 87 6.77 0.35 7.31
N THR A 88 7.61 -0.07 8.24
CA THR A 88 7.89 0.70 9.46
C THR A 88 9.23 1.42 9.40
N GLY A 89 9.98 1.28 8.33
CA GLY A 89 11.33 1.78 8.29
C GLY A 89 11.81 2.17 6.91
N PHE A 90 12.73 1.40 6.40
CA PHE A 90 13.51 1.76 5.23
C PHE A 90 12.96 1.12 3.95
N PRO A 91 12.53 1.90 2.94
CA PRO A 91 11.76 1.40 1.81
C PRO A 91 12.53 0.40 0.91
N PHE A 92 13.86 0.31 1.07
CA PHE A 92 14.71 -0.58 0.29
C PHE A 92 14.99 -1.93 0.98
N SER A 93 14.42 -2.18 2.15
CA SER A 93 14.61 -3.42 2.91
C SER A 93 13.67 -4.56 2.48
N GLY A 94 13.23 -4.58 1.23
CA GLY A 94 12.42 -5.66 0.67
C GLY A 94 10.92 -5.40 0.72
N GLN A 95 10.51 -4.12 0.75
CA GLN A 95 9.10 -3.75 0.68
C GLN A 95 8.59 -3.86 -0.76
N PRO A 96 7.69 -4.79 -1.04
CA PRO A 96 7.26 -5.07 -2.40
C PRO A 96 6.36 -3.97 -2.99
N ASN A 97 5.69 -3.18 -2.14
CA ASN A 97 4.68 -2.23 -2.61
C ASN A 97 5.29 -1.11 -3.45
N PHE A 98 6.46 -0.61 -3.06
CA PHE A 98 7.13 0.49 -3.75
C PHE A 98 7.79 0.09 -5.08
N ASP A 99 8.13 -1.18 -5.29
CA ASP A 99 8.75 -1.61 -6.54
C ASP A 99 7.71 -2.21 -7.49
N PRO A 100 7.39 -1.54 -8.62
CA PRO A 100 6.48 -2.10 -9.61
C PRO A 100 6.88 -3.49 -10.11
N ARG A 101 8.18 -3.82 -10.04
CA ARG A 101 8.74 -5.11 -10.50
C ARG A 101 8.61 -6.24 -9.49
N SER A 102 8.11 -5.95 -8.28
CA SER A 102 7.89 -6.98 -7.26
C SER A 102 6.75 -7.94 -7.65
N GLN A 103 6.32 -8.78 -6.73
CA GLN A 103 5.25 -9.75 -7.02
C GLN A 103 3.98 -9.02 -7.47
N PRO A 104 3.33 -9.44 -8.58
CA PRO A 104 2.16 -8.74 -9.13
C PRO A 104 1.01 -8.56 -8.12
N SER A 105 0.84 -9.51 -7.21
CA SER A 105 -0.18 -9.45 -6.16
C SER A 105 0.18 -8.55 -4.97
N LEU A 106 1.35 -7.90 -4.98
CA LEU A 106 1.83 -7.05 -3.86
C LEU A 106 2.20 -5.64 -4.29
N THR A 107 2.27 -5.36 -5.59
CA THR A 107 2.58 -4.03 -6.11
C THR A 107 1.31 -3.29 -6.54
N LEU A 108 1.32 -1.96 -6.46
CA LEU A 108 0.25 -1.11 -6.98
C LEU A 108 0.28 -0.93 -8.50
N ALA A 109 1.37 -1.33 -9.18
CA ALA A 109 1.54 -1.17 -10.62
C ALA A 109 1.91 -2.50 -11.30
N PRO A 110 1.06 -3.55 -11.23
CA PRO A 110 1.40 -4.89 -11.69
C PRO A 110 1.70 -4.96 -13.19
N LEU A 111 0.99 -4.17 -14.01
CA LEU A 111 1.22 -4.14 -15.47
C LEU A 111 2.54 -3.47 -15.83
N VAL A 112 3.01 -2.49 -15.07
CA VAL A 112 4.34 -1.90 -15.23
C VAL A 112 5.41 -2.91 -14.86
N GLY A 113 5.19 -3.67 -13.79
CA GLY A 113 6.06 -4.77 -13.42
C GLY A 113 6.13 -5.85 -14.50
N GLN A 114 5.02 -6.17 -15.14
CA GLN A 114 4.96 -7.10 -16.27
C GLN A 114 5.78 -6.58 -17.45
N TRP A 115 5.62 -5.30 -17.79
CA TRP A 115 6.38 -4.65 -18.85
C TRP A 115 7.89 -4.71 -18.58
N ALA A 116 8.32 -4.41 -17.37
CA ALA A 116 9.73 -4.45 -16.99
C ALA A 116 10.31 -5.88 -17.07
N ARG A 117 9.57 -6.89 -16.60
CA ARG A 117 10.01 -8.30 -16.63
C ARG A 117 10.04 -8.89 -18.04
N SER A 118 9.16 -8.43 -18.93
CA SER A 118 9.08 -8.89 -20.33
C SER A 118 9.98 -8.10 -21.30
N ASN A 119 10.78 -7.16 -20.79
CA ASN A 119 11.55 -6.21 -21.63
C ASN A 119 10.68 -5.46 -22.63
N GLY A 120 9.49 -5.04 -22.20
CA GLY A 120 8.57 -4.24 -22.99
C GLY A 120 7.63 -5.04 -23.92
N ALA A 121 7.66 -6.37 -23.87
CA ALA A 121 6.81 -7.20 -24.74
C ALA A 121 5.35 -7.30 -24.24
N GLU A 122 5.13 -7.18 -22.94
CA GLU A 122 3.82 -7.31 -22.30
C GLU A 122 3.63 -6.25 -21.21
N GLY A 123 2.39 -6.02 -20.81
CA GLY A 123 2.05 -5.07 -19.75
C GLY A 123 1.94 -3.63 -20.26
N MET A 124 2.27 -2.67 -19.40
CA MET A 124 2.16 -1.25 -19.67
C MET A 124 3.48 -0.54 -19.39
N ALA A 125 3.92 0.31 -20.34
CA ALA A 125 5.11 1.12 -20.15
C ALA A 125 4.96 2.02 -18.91
N PRO A 126 6.01 2.20 -18.09
CA PRO A 126 5.96 3.05 -16.91
C PRO A 126 5.74 4.53 -17.29
N THR A 127 5.08 5.27 -16.40
CA THR A 127 5.17 6.73 -16.40
C THR A 127 6.59 7.15 -16.02
N ALA A 128 6.91 8.43 -16.19
CA ALA A 128 8.22 8.96 -15.80
C ALA A 128 8.48 8.77 -14.28
N GLU A 129 7.45 8.94 -13.48
CA GLU A 129 7.50 8.77 -12.01
C GLU A 129 7.76 7.32 -11.62
N LEU A 130 7.04 6.37 -12.21
CA LEU A 130 7.22 4.93 -11.94
C LEU A 130 8.58 4.44 -12.45
N GLN A 131 9.06 4.95 -13.60
CA GLN A 131 10.42 4.67 -14.06
C GLN A 131 11.45 5.21 -13.05
N ARG A 132 11.27 6.45 -12.59
CA ARG A 132 12.18 7.05 -11.60
C ARG A 132 12.22 6.26 -10.29
N ILE A 133 11.09 5.72 -9.83
CA ILE A 133 11.07 4.85 -8.65
C ILE A 133 11.90 3.58 -8.88
N MET A 134 11.77 2.93 -10.02
CA MET A 134 12.59 1.75 -10.35
C MET A 134 14.09 2.10 -10.36
N ASP A 135 14.46 3.25 -10.93
CA ASP A 135 15.85 3.73 -10.96
C ASP A 135 16.38 4.03 -9.55
N ILE A 136 15.56 4.67 -8.70
CA ILE A 136 15.89 4.93 -7.29
C ILE A 136 16.18 3.64 -6.54
N ILE A 137 15.32 2.62 -6.72
CA ILE A 137 15.49 1.32 -6.05
C ILE A 137 16.79 0.64 -6.51
N ASP A 138 17.11 0.71 -7.80
CA ASP A 138 18.34 0.12 -8.32
C ASP A 138 19.59 0.87 -7.87
N GLU A 139 19.55 2.21 -7.85
CA GLU A 139 20.62 3.04 -7.30
C GLU A 139 20.84 2.77 -5.81
N ALA A 140 19.77 2.64 -5.04
CA ALA A 140 19.83 2.41 -3.60
C ALA A 140 20.54 1.09 -3.23
N LYS A 141 20.39 0.05 -4.04
CA LYS A 141 21.07 -1.25 -3.84
C LYS A 141 22.60 -1.12 -3.87
N LEU A 142 23.11 -0.13 -4.59
CA LEU A 142 24.55 0.09 -4.80
C LEU A 142 25.09 1.26 -3.96
N SER A 143 24.23 1.92 -3.20
CA SER A 143 24.55 3.16 -2.49
C SER A 143 24.83 2.93 -1.00
N GLY A 144 25.67 3.78 -0.42
CA GLY A 144 25.87 3.86 1.02
C GLY A 144 24.66 4.50 1.73
N ARG A 145 24.64 4.37 3.07
CA ARG A 145 23.50 4.75 3.92
C ARG A 145 23.00 6.19 3.72
N GLU A 146 23.90 7.17 3.61
CA GLU A 146 23.53 8.57 3.43
C GLU A 146 22.75 8.76 2.11
N ARG A 147 23.30 8.21 1.01
CA ARG A 147 22.64 8.28 -0.29
C ARG A 147 21.31 7.55 -0.31
N GLN A 148 21.21 6.41 0.36
CA GLN A 148 19.95 5.69 0.51
C GLN A 148 18.86 6.52 1.21
N ILE A 149 19.23 7.33 2.21
CA ILE A 149 18.28 8.24 2.89
C ILE A 149 17.75 9.30 1.90
N GLU A 150 18.64 9.92 1.12
CA GLU A 150 18.23 10.90 0.10
C GLU A 150 17.27 10.28 -0.93
N LEU A 151 17.62 9.09 -1.43
CA LEU A 151 16.81 8.34 -2.39
C LEU A 151 15.43 7.93 -1.80
N ALA A 152 15.38 7.54 -0.53
CA ALA A 152 14.14 7.26 0.17
C ALA A 152 13.26 8.51 0.28
N GLN A 153 13.83 9.67 0.60
CA GLN A 153 13.09 10.93 0.65
C GLN A 153 12.54 11.34 -0.73
N GLU A 154 13.31 11.11 -1.79
CA GLU A 154 12.84 11.34 -3.15
C GLU A 154 11.69 10.40 -3.52
N LEU A 155 11.82 9.09 -3.22
CA LEU A 155 10.78 8.09 -3.45
C LEU A 155 9.47 8.47 -2.74
N PHE A 156 9.54 8.79 -1.46
CA PHE A 156 8.35 9.19 -0.69
C PHE A 156 7.72 10.48 -1.21
N ARG A 157 8.51 11.42 -1.73
CA ARG A 157 7.96 12.63 -2.34
C ARG A 157 7.20 12.31 -3.62
N ILE A 158 7.78 11.50 -4.52
CA ILE A 158 7.10 11.06 -5.74
C ILE A 158 5.79 10.35 -5.38
N TRP A 159 5.82 9.47 -4.38
CA TRP A 159 4.65 8.73 -3.93
C TRP A 159 3.54 9.64 -3.40
N ALA A 160 3.90 10.59 -2.56
CA ALA A 160 2.97 11.55 -1.98
C ALA A 160 2.39 12.53 -3.01
N ASP A 161 3.21 13.01 -3.95
CA ASP A 161 2.79 13.96 -4.98
C ASP A 161 1.77 13.33 -5.96
N ASN A 162 1.87 12.01 -6.19
CA ASN A 162 0.94 11.27 -7.05
C ASN A 162 -0.29 10.73 -6.29
N VAL A 163 -0.30 10.78 -4.96
CA VAL A 163 -1.41 10.31 -4.11
C VAL A 163 -1.86 8.88 -4.45
N TRP A 164 -0.92 7.99 -4.72
CA TRP A 164 -1.25 6.58 -5.04
C TRP A 164 -1.76 5.80 -3.85
N GLU A 165 -1.39 6.22 -2.64
CA GLU A 165 -1.89 5.68 -1.39
C GLU A 165 -2.29 6.80 -0.43
N VAL A 166 -3.33 6.56 0.34
CA VAL A 166 -3.78 7.46 1.41
C VAL A 166 -3.73 6.70 2.73
N GLY A 167 -2.88 7.15 3.65
CA GLY A 167 -2.83 6.59 5.00
C GLY A 167 -4.09 6.97 5.79
N THR A 168 -4.77 5.98 6.34
CA THR A 168 -5.98 6.18 7.15
C THR A 168 -5.70 6.03 8.64
N VAL A 169 -5.10 4.91 9.06
CA VAL A 169 -4.82 4.58 10.45
C VAL A 169 -3.38 4.10 10.58
N GLY A 170 -2.65 4.64 11.51
CA GLY A 170 -1.27 4.26 11.79
C GLY A 170 -1.02 3.88 13.25
N LEU A 171 0.20 3.44 13.53
CA LEU A 171 0.69 3.13 14.88
C LEU A 171 -0.16 2.12 15.67
N THR A 172 -0.76 1.14 14.99
CA THR A 172 -1.57 0.13 15.65
C THR A 172 -0.67 -0.85 16.41
N PRO A 173 -1.01 -1.25 17.64
CA PRO A 173 -0.23 -2.23 18.39
C PRO A 173 -0.11 -3.58 17.68
N MET A 174 -1.07 -3.93 16.84
CA MET A 174 -1.08 -5.18 16.09
C MET A 174 0.04 -5.26 15.05
N VAL A 175 0.35 -4.16 14.38
CA VAL A 175 1.43 -4.07 13.38
C VAL A 175 2.75 -3.69 14.04
N GLN A 176 2.72 -2.75 14.99
CA GLN A 176 3.92 -2.29 15.71
C GLN A 176 4.50 -3.32 16.66
N GLY A 177 3.68 -4.28 17.04
CA GLY A 177 4.08 -5.42 17.86
C GLY A 177 4.32 -5.10 19.33
N VAL A 178 3.56 -5.75 20.18
CA VAL A 178 3.92 -5.91 21.60
C VAL A 178 4.39 -7.35 21.79
N VAL A 179 5.64 -7.52 22.16
CA VAL A 179 6.18 -8.85 22.50
C VAL A 179 6.15 -9.04 24.00
N VAL A 180 5.39 -10.03 24.45
CA VAL A 180 5.39 -10.45 25.83
C VAL A 180 6.35 -11.63 25.98
N VAL A 181 7.36 -11.47 26.81
CA VAL A 181 8.41 -12.45 27.01
C VAL A 181 8.40 -12.97 28.42
N ASN A 182 8.63 -14.27 28.61
CA ASN A 182 8.81 -14.85 29.92
C ASN A 182 10.02 -14.19 30.61
N SER A 183 9.85 -13.74 31.85
CA SER A 183 10.87 -13.02 32.60
C SER A 183 12.15 -13.83 32.88
N LYS A 184 12.10 -15.16 32.74
CA LYS A 184 13.26 -16.04 32.85
C LYS A 184 13.98 -16.29 31.51
N LEU A 185 13.41 -15.87 30.39
CA LEU A 185 14.03 -16.06 29.09
C LEU A 185 15.17 -15.03 28.92
N ARG A 186 16.30 -15.50 28.43
CA ARG A 186 17.54 -14.71 28.27
C ARG A 186 18.01 -14.69 26.84
N ASN A 187 18.92 -13.77 26.56
CA ASN A 187 19.53 -13.51 25.25
C ASN A 187 18.49 -13.07 24.21
N ILE A 188 17.50 -12.31 24.66
CA ILE A 188 16.48 -11.72 23.80
C ILE A 188 16.88 -10.29 23.47
N SER A 189 16.75 -9.90 22.22
CA SER A 189 16.92 -8.52 21.81
C SER A 189 15.82 -7.64 22.43
N GLU A 190 16.22 -6.52 23.03
CA GLU A 190 15.28 -5.51 23.55
C GLU A 190 14.51 -4.82 22.43
N VAL A 191 15.10 -4.76 21.24
CA VAL A 191 14.52 -4.15 20.05
C VAL A 191 14.67 -5.11 18.86
N ALA A 192 13.58 -5.43 18.21
CA ALA A 192 13.56 -6.21 16.99
C ALA A 192 12.82 -5.43 15.89
N GLY A 193 13.29 -5.52 14.66
CA GLY A 193 12.55 -4.96 13.52
C GLY A 193 11.21 -5.68 13.36
N ASN A 194 10.15 -4.91 13.17
CA ASN A 194 8.78 -5.46 13.04
C ASN A 194 8.23 -5.37 11.62
N ASP A 195 9.06 -5.16 10.64
CA ASP A 195 8.66 -5.20 9.25
C ASP A 195 8.31 -6.63 8.83
N TRP A 196 7.32 -6.77 7.98
CA TRP A 196 6.89 -8.06 7.46
C TRP A 196 8.05 -8.94 6.93
N PRO A 197 9.04 -8.42 6.18
CA PRO A 197 10.17 -9.22 5.72
C PRO A 197 11.04 -9.77 6.85
N LEU A 198 11.07 -9.10 7.99
CA LEU A 198 11.91 -9.49 9.12
C LEU A 198 11.27 -10.56 10.01
N ARG A 199 9.96 -10.61 10.07
CA ARG A 199 9.16 -11.66 10.72
C ARG A 199 9.66 -12.06 12.10
N THR A 200 9.50 -11.17 13.05
CA THR A 200 9.75 -11.50 14.47
C THR A 200 8.86 -12.71 14.91
N PRO A 201 9.37 -13.72 15.63
CA PRO A 201 10.69 -13.76 16.30
C PRO A 201 11.85 -14.34 15.46
N GLY A 202 11.66 -14.72 14.22
CA GLY A 202 12.70 -15.36 13.41
C GLY A 202 13.98 -14.54 13.26
N ASN A 203 13.83 -13.21 13.13
CA ASN A 203 14.95 -12.28 13.05
C ASN A 203 15.73 -12.08 14.36
N THR A 204 15.22 -12.54 15.50
CA THR A 204 15.86 -12.44 16.83
C THR A 204 16.70 -13.65 17.19
N ARG A 205 16.83 -14.63 16.29
CA ARG A 205 17.61 -15.86 16.47
C ARG A 205 17.16 -16.66 17.70
N PRO A 206 15.92 -17.14 17.73
CA PRO A 206 15.37 -17.84 18.91
C PRO A 206 16.14 -19.11 19.30
N GLU A 207 16.93 -19.67 18.41
CA GLU A 207 17.84 -20.76 18.69
C GLU A 207 18.94 -20.41 19.72
N GLN A 208 19.15 -19.14 20.00
CA GLN A 208 20.09 -18.64 21.01
C GLN A 208 19.44 -18.31 22.36
N PHE A 209 18.13 -18.44 22.46
CA PHE A 209 17.42 -18.16 23.71
C PHE A 209 17.64 -19.29 24.71
N PHE A 210 17.70 -18.95 25.99
CA PHE A 210 17.77 -19.92 27.07
C PHE A 210 17.01 -19.42 28.31
N PHE A 211 16.58 -20.35 29.17
CA PHE A 211 16.00 -20.01 30.46
C PHE A 211 17.07 -19.89 31.53
N SER A 212 17.02 -18.82 32.32
CA SER A 212 17.81 -18.75 33.55
C SER A 212 17.19 -19.64 34.63
N GLU A 213 18.01 -20.21 35.44
CA GLU A 213 17.58 -20.94 36.64
C GLU A 213 16.80 -20.06 37.60
#